data_f26fb7df3239e7ca853a414ae6c078c2
#
_entry.id   f26fb7df3239e7ca853a414ae6c078c2
#
_cell.length_a   1.000
_cell.length_b   1.000
_cell.length_c   1.000
_cell.angle_alpha   90.00
_cell.angle_beta   90.00
_cell.angle_gamma   90.00
#
_symmetry.space_group_name_H-M   'P 1'
#
loop_
_entity.id
_entity.type
_entity.pdbx_description
1 polymer ?
#
loop_
_entity_poly.entity_id
_entity_poly.type
_entity_poly.pdbx_seq_one_letter_code
_entity_poly.pdbx_strand_id
1 'polypeptide(L)'
;MAKKIFYAGEARDKVLSGAKQLYDAVKVTFGPKGQNVVIEKSYGNPTITHDGVTVAEAVDLGSTEANLGEQIGAKLIKSAAQKLNKVAGDGTTTVTVLTYNILNEANKLIAAGVNPMELRKGIEQAGQEIVQKINQTAEKIAGDDKKVAEVATISAGDPEIGKLIADVISKIGKDGIVTVEAGQGLEMEQEIVEGFSYDKGYSSPFFVTDVNRQEAVFDKPLILLTDKKISTSSEILPILEKVAQSGHKDLVIIAEEVSGEALSLLVLNKLKGVFNSLVLKAPAFGDRRKEILEDIAVLTDAIVISEDKGMKLEDAEVSALGSAKKIIATKDSSTIISGAGKQSAVSDRIELIKSQANLATSDYDREQYEKRAAALSGKVAVIKVGGATETEIDEKKYRVDDAVAATKAALDEGIVTGGGVTLVNLADQLEEKDAGAKIVKNALKAPLLHILENAGLNAQALLAVVENAKPGQGINVMEPEKGLQDLKKAGVIDPARVTREAVQNAISIAATAITMGALIVEIPEKEDQSASGAGMGGMY
;
A
#
# COMPACT_ATOMS: atom_id res chain seq x y z
N MET A 1 26.35 17.85 12.09
CA MET A 1 25.97 16.91 13.16
C MET A 1 27.09 15.90 13.41
N ALA A 2 27.47 15.68 14.67
CA ALA A 2 28.44 14.64 15.02
C ALA A 2 27.84 13.24 14.82
N LYS A 3 28.67 12.25 14.48
CA LYS A 3 28.21 10.87 14.27
C LYS A 3 28.89 9.96 15.29
N LYS A 4 28.13 8.97 15.78
CA LYS A 4 28.64 7.87 16.61
C LYS A 4 28.66 6.60 15.78
N ILE A 5 29.67 5.78 15.98
CA ILE A 5 29.83 4.50 15.29
C ILE A 5 29.81 3.39 16.33
N PHE A 6 28.92 2.42 16.13
CA PHE A 6 28.88 1.18 16.86
C PHE A 6 29.44 0.05 15.98
N TYR A 7 30.10 -0.91 16.55
CA TYR A 7 30.76 -1.99 15.80
C TYR A 7 30.24 -3.36 16.22
N ALA A 8 30.28 -4.28 15.29
CA ALA A 8 30.06 -5.72 15.49
C ALA A 8 28.83 -6.05 16.37
N GLY A 9 29.02 -6.67 17.54
CA GLY A 9 27.93 -7.07 18.43
C GLY A 9 27.07 -5.93 18.90
N GLU A 10 27.70 -4.82 19.37
CA GLU A 10 26.97 -3.64 19.86
C GLU A 10 26.04 -3.04 18.77
N ALA A 11 26.52 -2.97 17.52
CA ALA A 11 25.71 -2.48 16.40
C ALA A 11 24.48 -3.37 16.15
N ARG A 12 24.67 -4.69 16.17
CA ARG A 12 23.57 -5.66 15.98
C ARG A 12 22.57 -5.63 17.13
N ASP A 13 23.05 -5.52 18.38
CA ASP A 13 22.18 -5.47 19.55
C ASP A 13 21.30 -4.23 19.54
N LYS A 14 21.83 -3.05 19.13
CA LYS A 14 21.05 -1.83 18.97
C LYS A 14 19.95 -1.99 17.91
N VAL A 15 20.30 -2.54 16.76
CA VAL A 15 19.32 -2.78 15.68
C VAL A 15 18.27 -3.80 16.13
N LEU A 16 18.66 -4.90 16.80
CA LEU A 16 17.73 -5.91 17.27
C LEU A 16 16.80 -5.37 18.37
N SER A 17 17.32 -4.50 19.27
CA SER A 17 16.50 -3.83 20.30
C SER A 17 15.39 -2.97 19.68
N GLY A 18 15.72 -2.12 18.72
CA GLY A 18 14.73 -1.29 18.03
C GLY A 18 13.74 -2.12 17.20
N ALA A 19 14.23 -3.15 16.52
CA ALA A 19 13.39 -4.11 15.81
C ALA A 19 12.40 -4.81 16.75
N LYS A 20 12.84 -5.18 17.97
CA LYS A 20 12.00 -5.81 18.99
C LYS A 20 10.86 -4.91 19.45
N GLN A 21 11.13 -3.63 19.69
CA GLN A 21 10.12 -2.68 20.16
C GLN A 21 8.98 -2.53 19.12
N LEU A 22 9.32 -2.40 17.84
CA LEU A 22 8.31 -2.36 16.77
C LEU A 22 7.56 -3.70 16.65
N TYR A 23 8.27 -4.82 16.66
CA TYR A 23 7.67 -6.14 16.61
C TYR A 23 6.69 -6.37 17.78
N ASP A 24 7.06 -6.00 19.00
CA ASP A 24 6.20 -6.17 20.19
C ASP A 24 4.92 -5.32 20.08
N ALA A 25 4.99 -4.13 19.49
CA ALA A 25 3.83 -3.29 19.26
C ALA A 25 2.89 -3.85 18.17
N VAL A 26 3.46 -4.46 17.09
CA VAL A 26 2.67 -4.94 15.95
C VAL A 26 2.10 -6.34 16.20
N LYS A 27 2.84 -7.27 16.82
CA LYS A 27 2.40 -8.67 16.98
C LYS A 27 1.08 -8.84 17.74
N VAL A 28 0.71 -7.86 18.59
CA VAL A 28 -0.53 -7.92 19.38
C VAL A 28 -1.78 -7.80 18.53
N THR A 29 -1.65 -7.23 17.32
CA THR A 29 -2.76 -7.10 16.36
C THR A 29 -2.96 -8.35 15.49
N PHE A 30 -2.10 -9.39 15.63
CA PHE A 30 -2.04 -10.48 14.67
C PHE A 30 -3.20 -11.48 14.81
N GLY A 31 -3.88 -11.73 13.70
CA GLY A 31 -4.96 -12.71 13.56
C GLY A 31 -6.31 -12.23 14.09
N PRO A 32 -7.38 -13.05 13.95
CA PRO A 32 -8.76 -12.63 14.21
C PRO A 32 -9.08 -12.39 15.69
N LYS A 33 -8.20 -12.78 16.59
CA LYS A 33 -8.26 -12.50 18.05
C LYS A 33 -7.20 -11.50 18.49
N GLY A 34 -6.53 -10.84 17.53
CA GLY A 34 -5.61 -9.74 17.82
C GLY A 34 -6.30 -8.58 18.53
N GLN A 35 -5.52 -7.75 19.18
CA GLN A 35 -5.99 -6.60 19.96
C GLN A 35 -5.72 -5.29 19.22
N ASN A 36 -6.55 -4.28 19.49
CA ASN A 36 -6.32 -2.94 18.98
C ASN A 36 -5.16 -2.26 19.73
N VAL A 37 -4.43 -1.42 19.02
CA VAL A 37 -3.41 -0.51 19.54
C VAL A 37 -3.97 0.90 19.56
N VAL A 38 -3.73 1.63 20.65
CA VAL A 38 -4.11 3.04 20.79
C VAL A 38 -2.88 3.89 20.49
N ILE A 39 -2.98 4.78 19.51
CA ILE A 39 -1.90 5.64 19.06
C ILE A 39 -2.24 7.09 19.45
N GLU A 40 -1.37 7.72 20.24
CA GLU A 40 -1.48 9.15 20.56
C GLU A 40 -1.18 10.00 19.32
N LYS A 41 -1.96 11.05 19.12
CA LYS A 41 -1.71 12.09 18.11
C LYS A 41 -1.35 13.39 18.77
N SER A 42 -0.44 14.15 18.17
CA SER A 42 -0.05 15.49 18.65
C SER A 42 -1.23 16.47 18.66
N TYR A 43 -2.22 16.26 17.79
CA TYR A 43 -3.46 17.02 17.72
C TYR A 43 -4.64 16.09 17.39
N GLY A 44 -5.78 16.33 18.02
CA GLY A 44 -7.01 15.55 17.82
C GLY A 44 -7.14 14.34 18.74
N ASN A 45 -8.06 13.44 18.40
CA ASN A 45 -8.32 12.23 19.18
C ASN A 45 -7.28 11.14 18.90
N PRO A 46 -6.98 10.26 19.88
CA PRO A 46 -6.16 9.09 19.66
C PRO A 46 -6.73 8.22 18.52
N THR A 47 -5.84 7.60 17.75
CA THR A 47 -6.26 6.58 16.77
C THR A 47 -6.28 5.22 17.46
N ILE A 48 -7.39 4.50 17.31
CA ILE A 48 -7.52 3.10 17.71
C ILE A 48 -7.49 2.28 16.42
N THR A 49 -6.54 1.36 16.32
CA THR A 49 -6.37 0.59 15.08
C THR A 49 -5.93 -0.85 15.37
N HIS A 50 -6.34 -1.73 14.47
CA HIS A 50 -5.90 -3.12 14.41
C HIS A 50 -4.90 -3.34 13.26
N ASP A 51 -4.75 -2.35 12.39
CA ASP A 51 -3.88 -2.45 11.22
C ASP A 51 -2.40 -2.38 11.58
N GLY A 52 -1.66 -3.42 11.18
CA GLY A 52 -0.24 -3.56 11.46
C GLY A 52 0.64 -2.50 10.79
N VAL A 53 0.25 -1.96 9.62
CA VAL A 53 0.99 -0.86 8.95
C VAL A 53 0.87 0.41 9.77
N THR A 54 -0.34 0.81 10.11
CA THR A 54 -0.60 2.01 10.91
C THR A 54 0.14 1.96 12.25
N VAL A 55 0.14 0.80 12.92
CA VAL A 55 0.91 0.61 14.15
C VAL A 55 2.41 0.73 13.89
N ALA A 56 2.93 0.07 12.85
CA ALA A 56 4.36 0.14 12.50
C ALA A 56 4.79 1.56 12.14
N GLU A 57 3.93 2.32 11.45
CA GLU A 57 4.21 3.71 11.08
C GLU A 57 4.22 4.66 12.28
N ALA A 58 3.39 4.41 13.26
CA ALA A 58 3.32 5.21 14.47
C ALA A 58 4.51 4.98 15.43
N VAL A 59 5.19 3.84 15.33
CA VAL A 59 6.39 3.58 16.15
C VAL A 59 7.53 4.48 15.70
N ASP A 60 7.81 5.50 16.49
CA ASP A 60 9.00 6.34 16.38
C ASP A 60 9.74 6.35 17.73
N LEU A 61 10.91 5.73 17.75
CA LEU A 61 11.71 5.61 18.97
C LEU A 61 12.50 6.88 19.27
N GLY A 62 12.49 7.85 18.34
CA GLY A 62 13.32 9.05 18.44
C GLY A 62 14.82 8.72 18.44
N SER A 63 15.64 9.74 18.70
CA SER A 63 17.09 9.59 18.87
C SER A 63 17.50 10.31 20.14
N THR A 64 17.65 9.57 21.22
CA THR A 64 18.21 10.04 22.49
C THR A 64 19.58 9.40 22.72
N GLU A 65 20.38 9.90 23.67
CA GLU A 65 21.65 9.26 24.02
C GLU A 65 21.48 7.80 24.48
N ALA A 66 20.33 7.49 25.12
CA ALA A 66 20.05 6.16 25.67
C ALA A 66 19.69 5.13 24.59
N ASN A 67 18.88 5.51 23.59
CA ASN A 67 18.38 4.62 22.55
C ASN A 67 19.05 4.81 21.18
N LEU A 68 20.19 5.49 21.17
CA LEU A 68 20.93 5.84 19.96
C LEU A 68 21.20 4.58 19.10
N GLY A 69 20.72 4.59 17.87
CA GLY A 69 20.83 3.49 16.92
C GLY A 69 19.65 2.51 16.90
N GLU A 70 18.79 2.49 17.93
CA GLU A 70 17.63 1.59 17.98
C GLU A 70 16.59 1.93 16.91
N GLN A 71 16.39 3.21 16.63
CA GLN A 71 15.49 3.68 15.56
C GLN A 71 15.80 3.05 14.19
N ILE A 72 17.06 2.69 13.92
CA ILE A 72 17.43 2.01 12.66
C ILE A 72 16.81 0.62 12.57
N GLY A 73 16.77 -0.13 13.68
CA GLY A 73 16.12 -1.44 13.74
C GLY A 73 14.62 -1.37 13.47
N ALA A 74 13.94 -0.42 14.11
CA ALA A 74 12.53 -0.16 13.86
C ALA A 74 12.28 0.23 12.38
N LYS A 75 13.09 1.16 11.82
CA LYS A 75 12.99 1.58 10.42
C LYS A 75 13.19 0.44 9.43
N LEU A 76 14.07 -0.53 9.72
CA LEU A 76 14.30 -1.70 8.85
C LEU A 76 13.02 -2.56 8.74
N ILE A 77 12.40 -2.91 9.87
CA ILE A 77 11.15 -3.68 9.86
C ILE A 77 10.00 -2.86 9.26
N LYS A 78 9.89 -1.58 9.61
CA LYS A 78 8.90 -0.66 9.03
C LYS A 78 8.99 -0.63 7.50
N SER A 79 10.20 -0.59 6.94
CA SER A 79 10.39 -0.61 5.49
C SER A 79 9.93 -1.93 4.84
N ALA A 80 10.05 -3.07 5.55
CA ALA A 80 9.52 -4.36 5.09
C ALA A 80 7.99 -4.33 5.02
N ALA A 81 7.35 -3.84 6.08
CA ALA A 81 5.90 -3.73 6.17
C ALA A 81 5.34 -2.79 5.08
N GLN A 82 5.92 -1.60 4.92
CA GLN A 82 5.52 -0.65 3.89
C GLN A 82 5.69 -1.20 2.47
N LYS A 83 6.79 -1.92 2.20
CA LYS A 83 7.01 -2.53 0.88
C LYS A 83 5.98 -3.60 0.58
N LEU A 84 5.65 -4.44 1.56
CA LEU A 84 4.64 -5.48 1.41
C LEU A 84 3.25 -4.86 1.20
N ASN A 85 2.88 -3.87 2.00
CA ASN A 85 1.60 -3.17 1.86
C ASN A 85 1.43 -2.60 0.44
N LYS A 86 2.46 -1.97 -0.10
CA LYS A 86 2.44 -1.43 -1.47
C LYS A 86 2.23 -2.50 -2.55
N VAL A 87 2.74 -3.72 -2.37
CA VAL A 87 2.72 -4.78 -3.40
C VAL A 87 1.51 -5.71 -3.27
N ALA A 88 1.09 -5.99 -2.04
CA ALA A 88 0.07 -7.01 -1.74
C ALA A 88 -1.12 -6.48 -0.91
N GLY A 89 -1.00 -5.30 -0.33
CA GLY A 89 -2.04 -4.61 0.45
C GLY A 89 -2.37 -5.24 1.80
N ASP A 90 -1.75 -6.38 2.14
CA ASP A 90 -1.99 -7.10 3.39
C ASP A 90 -0.71 -7.86 3.82
N GLY A 91 -0.72 -8.49 5.00
CA GLY A 91 0.38 -9.33 5.51
C GLY A 91 1.49 -8.56 6.23
N THR A 92 1.29 -7.31 6.56
CA THR A 92 2.26 -6.42 7.21
C THR A 92 2.69 -6.91 8.59
N THR A 93 1.78 -7.49 9.36
CA THR A 93 2.09 -8.14 10.63
C THR A 93 2.89 -9.41 10.40
N THR A 94 2.57 -10.20 9.37
CA THR A 94 3.31 -11.42 9.03
C THR A 94 4.78 -11.13 8.69
N VAL A 95 5.05 -10.13 7.82
CA VAL A 95 6.43 -9.78 7.45
C VAL A 95 7.21 -9.24 8.64
N THR A 96 6.57 -8.47 9.53
CA THR A 96 7.16 -7.97 10.77
C THR A 96 7.58 -9.11 11.68
N VAL A 97 6.70 -10.08 11.91
CA VAL A 97 6.95 -11.27 12.72
C VAL A 97 8.08 -12.10 12.14
N LEU A 98 8.04 -12.39 10.85
CA LEU A 98 9.09 -13.17 10.17
C LEU A 98 10.45 -12.47 10.25
N THR A 99 10.51 -11.18 9.91
CA THR A 99 11.76 -10.42 9.89
C THR A 99 12.43 -10.41 11.26
N TYR A 100 11.67 -10.11 12.32
CA TYR A 100 12.21 -10.09 13.67
C TYR A 100 12.71 -11.47 14.11
N ASN A 101 11.95 -12.54 13.85
CA ASN A 101 12.35 -13.87 14.27
C ASN A 101 13.63 -14.35 13.54
N ILE A 102 13.77 -14.06 12.23
CA ILE A 102 15.01 -14.35 11.49
C ILE A 102 16.18 -13.56 12.08
N LEU A 103 16.02 -12.26 12.33
CA LEU A 103 17.06 -11.41 12.93
C LEU A 103 17.49 -11.91 14.32
N ASN A 104 16.52 -12.25 15.16
CA ASN A 104 16.76 -12.69 16.53
C ASN A 104 17.51 -14.03 16.57
N GLU A 105 17.08 -15.02 15.78
CA GLU A 105 17.75 -16.34 15.70
C GLU A 105 19.15 -16.23 15.08
N ALA A 106 19.29 -15.41 14.01
CA ALA A 106 20.59 -15.17 13.39
C ALA A 106 21.57 -14.49 14.35
N ASN A 107 21.12 -13.47 15.11
CA ASN A 107 21.98 -12.77 16.08
C ASN A 107 22.51 -13.71 17.17
N LYS A 108 21.70 -14.66 17.66
CA LYS A 108 22.14 -15.69 18.62
C LYS A 108 23.29 -16.54 18.06
N LEU A 109 23.19 -16.98 16.80
CA LEU A 109 24.22 -17.80 16.16
C LEU A 109 25.48 -16.99 15.82
N ILE A 110 25.34 -15.73 15.42
CA ILE A 110 26.49 -14.84 15.18
C ILE A 110 27.21 -14.55 16.49
N ALA A 111 26.49 -14.34 17.59
CA ALA A 111 27.09 -14.20 18.92
C ALA A 111 27.81 -15.47 19.37
N ALA A 112 27.35 -16.65 18.93
CA ALA A 112 28.04 -17.95 19.15
C ALA A 112 29.21 -18.19 18.18
N GLY A 113 29.53 -17.24 17.28
CA GLY A 113 30.71 -17.31 16.40
C GLY A 113 30.44 -17.81 14.98
N VAL A 114 29.19 -18.01 14.58
CA VAL A 114 28.86 -18.39 13.19
C VAL A 114 29.05 -17.18 12.24
N ASN A 115 29.63 -17.45 11.08
CA ASN A 115 29.92 -16.40 10.08
C ASN A 115 28.61 -15.79 9.51
N PRO A 116 28.41 -14.46 9.63
CA PRO A 116 27.19 -13.80 9.12
C PRO A 116 26.97 -13.98 7.61
N MET A 117 28.04 -14.04 6.81
CA MET A 117 27.93 -14.19 5.35
C MET A 117 27.49 -15.60 4.94
N GLU A 118 27.89 -16.64 5.71
CA GLU A 118 27.41 -18.01 5.51
C GLU A 118 25.94 -18.13 5.89
N LEU A 119 25.55 -17.53 7.04
CA LEU A 119 24.14 -17.47 7.46
C LEU A 119 23.27 -16.76 6.41
N ARG A 120 23.74 -15.63 5.91
CA ARG A 120 23.05 -14.89 4.84
C ARG A 120 22.77 -15.80 3.65
N LYS A 121 23.79 -16.48 3.14
CA LYS A 121 23.65 -17.37 1.98
C LYS A 121 22.63 -18.48 2.23
N GLY A 122 22.68 -19.12 3.40
CA GLY A 122 21.75 -20.19 3.78
C GLY A 122 20.31 -19.67 3.91
N ILE A 123 20.12 -18.49 4.53
CA ILE A 123 18.81 -17.83 4.67
C ILE A 123 18.22 -17.48 3.29
N GLU A 124 19.03 -16.88 2.38
CA GLU A 124 18.59 -16.52 1.04
C GLU A 124 18.21 -17.76 0.21
N GLN A 125 18.98 -18.84 0.27
CA GLN A 125 18.69 -20.10 -0.43
C GLN A 125 17.42 -20.78 0.10
N ALA A 126 17.28 -20.89 1.42
CA ALA A 126 16.09 -21.45 2.04
C ALA A 126 14.84 -20.63 1.70
N GLY A 127 14.95 -19.29 1.67
CA GLY A 127 13.88 -18.41 1.29
C GLY A 127 13.42 -18.59 -0.16
N GLN A 128 14.35 -18.73 -1.09
CA GLN A 128 14.02 -18.99 -2.49
C GLN A 128 13.27 -20.34 -2.64
N GLU A 129 13.69 -21.38 -1.90
CA GLU A 129 13.02 -22.67 -1.89
C GLU A 129 11.58 -22.55 -1.37
N ILE A 130 11.36 -21.83 -0.27
CA ILE A 130 10.02 -21.60 0.31
C ILE A 130 9.13 -20.81 -0.65
N VAL A 131 9.64 -19.74 -1.26
CA VAL A 131 8.90 -18.92 -2.25
C VAL A 131 8.45 -19.79 -3.44
N GLN A 132 9.31 -20.65 -3.97
CA GLN A 132 8.95 -21.57 -5.04
C GLN A 132 7.84 -22.55 -4.61
N LYS A 133 7.94 -23.11 -3.41
CA LYS A 133 6.94 -24.02 -2.87
C LYS A 133 5.58 -23.35 -2.63
N ILE A 134 5.57 -22.09 -2.17
CA ILE A 134 4.31 -21.32 -2.05
C ILE A 134 3.62 -21.22 -3.40
N ASN A 135 4.36 -20.85 -4.46
CA ASN A 135 3.80 -20.75 -5.82
C ASN A 135 3.25 -22.09 -6.35
N GLN A 136 3.93 -23.20 -6.01
CA GLN A 136 3.48 -24.55 -6.41
C GLN A 136 2.23 -25.00 -5.65
N THR A 137 2.04 -24.54 -4.41
CA THR A 137 0.92 -24.92 -3.55
C THR A 137 -0.32 -24.04 -3.77
N ALA A 138 -0.14 -22.90 -4.45
CA ALA A 138 -1.21 -21.95 -4.71
C ALA A 138 -2.32 -22.55 -5.58
N GLU A 139 -3.57 -22.37 -5.15
CA GLU A 139 -4.77 -22.80 -5.85
C GLU A 139 -5.50 -21.60 -6.46
N LYS A 140 -5.76 -21.62 -7.77
CA LYS A 140 -6.50 -20.57 -8.46
C LYS A 140 -7.97 -20.57 -8.05
N ILE A 141 -8.54 -19.38 -7.83
CA ILE A 141 -9.92 -19.17 -7.39
C ILE A 141 -10.77 -18.39 -8.40
N ALA A 142 -10.25 -18.17 -9.61
CA ALA A 142 -10.99 -17.43 -10.63
C ALA A 142 -12.34 -18.11 -10.91
N GLY A 143 -13.44 -17.35 -10.74
CA GLY A 143 -14.81 -17.85 -10.91
C GLY A 143 -15.44 -18.52 -9.68
N ASP A 144 -14.78 -18.52 -8.53
CA ASP A 144 -15.34 -19.01 -7.25
C ASP A 144 -15.63 -17.83 -6.30
N ASP A 145 -16.80 -17.21 -6.46
CA ASP A 145 -17.23 -16.05 -5.66
C ASP A 145 -17.25 -16.36 -4.15
N LYS A 146 -17.46 -17.62 -3.76
CA LYS A 146 -17.44 -18.03 -2.36
C LYS A 146 -16.04 -17.91 -1.77
N LYS A 147 -15.01 -18.40 -2.48
CA LYS A 147 -13.61 -18.25 -2.05
C LYS A 147 -13.16 -16.79 -2.07
N VAL A 148 -13.64 -16.01 -3.04
CA VAL A 148 -13.40 -14.56 -3.08
C VAL A 148 -13.95 -13.89 -1.81
N ALA A 149 -15.18 -14.22 -1.41
CA ALA A 149 -15.78 -13.70 -0.18
C ALA A 149 -15.04 -14.18 1.09
N GLU A 150 -14.56 -15.43 1.12
CA GLU A 150 -13.77 -15.97 2.23
C GLU A 150 -12.44 -15.22 2.41
N VAL A 151 -11.71 -14.95 1.31
CA VAL A 151 -10.49 -14.14 1.35
C VAL A 151 -10.75 -12.73 1.88
N ALA A 152 -11.76 -12.06 1.32
CA ALA A 152 -12.13 -10.73 1.75
C ALA A 152 -12.59 -10.68 3.21
N THR A 153 -13.32 -11.69 3.67
CA THR A 153 -13.76 -11.83 5.06
C THR A 153 -12.58 -11.96 6.03
N ILE A 154 -11.58 -12.76 5.67
CA ILE A 154 -10.41 -12.96 6.52
C ILE A 154 -9.58 -11.68 6.62
N SER A 155 -9.32 -11.02 5.51
CA SER A 155 -8.53 -9.79 5.49
C SER A 155 -9.26 -8.64 6.21
N ALA A 156 -10.58 -8.49 5.98
CA ALA A 156 -11.38 -7.48 6.67
C ALA A 156 -11.70 -7.82 8.14
N GLY A 157 -11.62 -9.09 8.54
CA GLY A 157 -12.12 -9.57 9.83
C GLY A 157 -13.65 -9.47 9.98
N ASP A 158 -14.39 -9.31 8.87
CA ASP A 158 -15.83 -9.04 8.85
C ASP A 158 -16.53 -9.72 7.65
N PRO A 159 -17.51 -10.61 7.89
CA PRO A 159 -18.21 -11.30 6.82
C PRO A 159 -19.09 -10.40 5.93
N GLU A 160 -19.60 -9.27 6.47
CA GLU A 160 -20.42 -8.33 5.69
C GLU A 160 -19.54 -7.58 4.68
N ILE A 161 -18.37 -7.13 5.12
CA ILE A 161 -17.35 -6.53 4.25
C ILE A 161 -16.92 -7.56 3.19
N GLY A 162 -16.65 -8.79 3.59
CA GLY A 162 -16.24 -9.85 2.68
C GLY A 162 -17.25 -10.11 1.57
N LYS A 163 -18.53 -10.19 1.91
CA LYS A 163 -19.61 -10.37 0.93
C LYS A 163 -19.74 -9.16 0.00
N LEU A 164 -19.70 -7.95 0.54
CA LEU A 164 -19.77 -6.71 -0.25
C LEU A 164 -18.65 -6.66 -1.30
N ILE A 165 -17.41 -6.98 -0.91
CA ILE A 165 -16.25 -6.97 -1.82
C ILE A 165 -16.40 -8.05 -2.90
N ALA A 166 -16.86 -9.26 -2.55
CA ALA A 166 -17.10 -10.30 -3.54
C ALA A 166 -18.17 -9.89 -4.56
N ASP A 167 -19.29 -9.31 -4.11
CA ASP A 167 -20.33 -8.77 -4.98
C ASP A 167 -19.80 -7.66 -5.90
N VAL A 168 -18.97 -6.76 -5.38
CA VAL A 168 -18.34 -5.68 -6.15
C VAL A 168 -17.44 -6.27 -7.23
N ILE A 169 -16.53 -7.17 -6.86
CA ILE A 169 -15.55 -7.76 -7.79
C ILE A 169 -16.24 -8.60 -8.86
N SER A 170 -17.30 -9.33 -8.50
CA SER A 170 -18.12 -10.08 -9.47
C SER A 170 -18.74 -9.17 -10.54
N LYS A 171 -19.14 -7.93 -10.17
CA LYS A 171 -19.76 -6.96 -11.09
C LYS A 171 -18.77 -6.21 -11.96
N ILE A 172 -17.59 -5.87 -11.44
CA ILE A 172 -16.59 -5.06 -12.16
C ILE A 172 -15.46 -5.89 -12.79
N GLY A 173 -15.33 -7.18 -12.40
CA GLY A 173 -14.25 -8.06 -12.81
C GLY A 173 -12.97 -7.85 -11.98
N LYS A 174 -12.00 -8.74 -12.17
CA LYS A 174 -10.72 -8.72 -11.43
C LYS A 174 -9.88 -7.45 -11.67
N ASP A 175 -9.93 -6.92 -12.89
CA ASP A 175 -9.17 -5.73 -13.32
C ASP A 175 -9.92 -4.43 -13.01
N GLY A 176 -11.15 -4.52 -12.49
CA GLY A 176 -11.96 -3.38 -12.10
C GLY A 176 -11.34 -2.58 -10.95
N ILE A 177 -11.63 -1.29 -10.91
CA ILE A 177 -11.11 -0.39 -9.89
C ILE A 177 -12.10 -0.33 -8.73
N VAL A 178 -11.59 -0.47 -7.51
CA VAL A 178 -12.36 -0.26 -6.30
C VAL A 178 -11.76 0.93 -5.55
N THR A 179 -12.60 1.90 -5.21
CA THR A 179 -12.24 3.03 -4.35
C THR A 179 -13.08 3.00 -3.09
N VAL A 180 -12.50 3.41 -1.97
CA VAL A 180 -13.17 3.40 -0.67
C VAL A 180 -13.27 4.82 -0.14
N GLU A 181 -14.49 5.26 0.17
CA GLU A 181 -14.78 6.62 0.62
C GLU A 181 -15.56 6.62 1.94
N ALA A 182 -15.52 7.74 2.65
CA ALA A 182 -16.42 7.95 3.78
C ALA A 182 -17.86 8.16 3.28
N GLY A 183 -18.79 7.39 3.80
CA GLY A 183 -20.23 7.55 3.59
C GLY A 183 -20.83 8.54 4.58
N GLN A 184 -22.08 8.97 4.31
CA GLN A 184 -22.83 9.83 5.23
C GLN A 184 -23.78 9.04 6.15
N GLY A 185 -23.98 7.76 5.86
CA GLY A 185 -24.86 6.86 6.61
C GLY A 185 -24.12 6.02 7.66
N LEU A 186 -24.84 5.13 8.33
CA LEU A 186 -24.27 4.16 9.28
C LEU A 186 -23.84 2.86 8.58
N GLU A 187 -24.46 2.54 7.45
CA GLU A 187 -24.26 1.32 6.67
C GLU A 187 -23.25 1.54 5.55
N MET A 188 -22.70 0.44 5.04
CA MET A 188 -21.87 0.47 3.85
C MET A 188 -22.71 0.43 2.59
N GLU A 189 -22.39 1.24 1.61
CA GLU A 189 -23.05 1.31 0.32
C GLU A 189 -22.05 1.05 -0.81
N GLN A 190 -22.50 0.50 -1.93
CA GLN A 190 -21.71 0.36 -3.15
C GLN A 190 -22.36 1.11 -4.30
N GLU A 191 -21.56 1.85 -5.04
CA GLU A 191 -21.96 2.53 -6.27
C GLU A 191 -21.02 2.09 -7.39
N ILE A 192 -21.55 1.64 -8.54
CA ILE A 192 -20.72 1.31 -9.69
C ILE A 192 -20.88 2.42 -10.71
N VAL A 193 -19.76 3.05 -11.05
CA VAL A 193 -19.68 4.19 -11.95
C VAL A 193 -18.64 3.93 -13.03
N GLU A 194 -18.70 4.69 -14.11
CA GLU A 194 -17.64 4.69 -15.11
C GLU A 194 -16.42 5.45 -14.59
N GLY A 195 -15.23 4.97 -14.96
CA GLY A 195 -14.00 5.62 -14.57
C GLY A 195 -12.81 5.10 -15.35
N PHE A 196 -11.76 5.90 -15.30
CA PHE A 196 -10.50 5.64 -16.00
C PHE A 196 -9.35 5.73 -15.00
N SER A 197 -8.47 4.73 -15.00
CA SER A 197 -7.26 4.77 -14.17
C SER A 197 -6.02 4.49 -15.00
N TYR A 198 -4.91 5.10 -14.59
CA TYR A 198 -3.60 4.89 -15.18
C TYR A 198 -2.49 4.95 -14.13
N ASP A 199 -1.32 4.35 -14.46
CA ASP A 199 -0.17 4.10 -13.58
C ASP A 199 0.81 5.27 -13.50
N LYS A 200 0.29 6.49 -13.34
CA LYS A 200 1.05 7.70 -13.01
C LYS A 200 0.26 8.52 -12.00
N GLY A 201 0.94 9.02 -10.99
CA GLY A 201 0.31 9.79 -9.92
C GLY A 201 0.75 11.24 -9.88
N TYR A 202 0.62 11.86 -8.70
CA TYR A 202 0.92 13.27 -8.50
C TYR A 202 2.43 13.57 -8.64
N SER A 203 2.73 14.77 -9.12
CA SER A 203 4.10 15.24 -9.34
C SER A 203 4.83 15.62 -8.05
N SER A 204 4.11 15.92 -6.98
CA SER A 204 4.68 16.36 -5.70
C SER A 204 3.81 15.92 -4.52
N PRO A 205 4.41 15.45 -3.40
CA PRO A 205 3.69 15.13 -2.18
C PRO A 205 2.90 16.31 -1.57
N PHE A 206 3.25 17.55 -1.90
CA PHE A 206 2.51 18.74 -1.44
C PHE A 206 1.09 18.84 -2.00
N PHE A 207 0.74 18.03 -3.00
CA PHE A 207 -0.61 17.94 -3.53
C PHE A 207 -1.52 16.98 -2.76
N VAL A 208 -0.97 16.19 -1.83
CA VAL A 208 -1.73 15.28 -0.97
C VAL A 208 -2.77 16.05 -0.16
N THR A 209 -3.99 15.52 -0.11
CA THR A 209 -5.10 16.06 0.70
C THR A 209 -5.42 15.15 1.88
N ASP A 210 -5.22 13.84 1.73
CA ASP A 210 -5.30 12.85 2.80
C ASP A 210 -3.89 12.33 3.12
N VAL A 211 -3.31 12.84 4.18
CA VAL A 211 -1.93 12.51 4.59
C VAL A 211 -1.81 11.06 5.05
N ASN A 212 -2.86 10.50 5.66
CA ASN A 212 -2.83 9.13 6.16
C ASN A 212 -2.77 8.12 5.01
N ARG A 213 -3.53 8.37 3.96
CA ARG A 213 -3.60 7.52 2.76
C ARG A 213 -2.58 7.92 1.68
N GLN A 214 -1.87 9.02 1.86
CA GLN A 214 -1.00 9.61 0.85
C GLN A 214 -1.71 9.84 -0.49
N GLU A 215 -2.97 10.28 -0.42
CA GLU A 215 -3.85 10.51 -1.58
C GLU A 215 -4.16 11.99 -1.77
N ALA A 216 -4.30 12.38 -3.03
CA ALA A 216 -4.86 13.66 -3.43
C ALA A 216 -6.28 13.42 -3.98
N VAL A 217 -7.29 13.89 -3.27
CA VAL A 217 -8.70 13.72 -3.61
C VAL A 217 -9.29 15.07 -3.97
N PHE A 218 -9.90 15.17 -5.17
CA PHE A 218 -10.50 16.37 -5.71
C PHE A 218 -11.92 16.08 -6.17
N ASP A 219 -12.89 16.81 -5.60
CA ASP A 219 -14.30 16.69 -5.93
C ASP A 219 -14.68 17.75 -6.97
N LYS A 220 -15.29 17.30 -8.06
CA LYS A 220 -15.74 18.14 -9.19
C LYS A 220 -14.69 19.13 -9.72
N PRO A 221 -13.42 18.71 -9.91
CA PRO A 221 -12.38 19.59 -10.41
C PRO A 221 -12.57 19.91 -11.89
N LEU A 222 -12.06 21.06 -12.31
CA LEU A 222 -11.73 21.30 -13.70
C LEU A 222 -10.45 20.55 -14.07
N ILE A 223 -10.33 20.12 -15.33
CA ILE A 223 -9.23 19.29 -15.81
C ILE A 223 -8.57 19.95 -17.01
N LEU A 224 -7.30 20.28 -16.88
CA LEU A 224 -6.46 20.77 -17.97
C LEU A 224 -5.62 19.62 -18.51
N LEU A 225 -5.69 19.35 -19.81
CA LEU A 225 -4.90 18.33 -20.48
C LEU A 225 -3.89 18.96 -21.42
N THR A 226 -2.63 18.58 -21.32
CA THR A 226 -1.59 19.01 -22.27
C THR A 226 -0.50 17.96 -22.42
N ASP A 227 0.05 17.84 -23.62
CA ASP A 227 1.21 17.02 -23.92
C ASP A 227 2.55 17.74 -23.69
N LYS A 228 2.50 18.99 -23.21
CA LYS A 228 3.66 19.85 -22.98
C LYS A 228 4.30 19.64 -21.62
N LYS A 229 5.56 20.10 -21.54
CA LYS A 229 6.23 20.39 -20.27
C LYS A 229 5.93 21.85 -19.89
N ILE A 230 5.59 22.06 -18.63
CA ILE A 230 5.30 23.38 -18.07
C ILE A 230 6.38 23.69 -17.04
N SER A 231 7.19 24.71 -17.28
CA SER A 231 8.32 25.03 -16.40
C SER A 231 8.30 26.45 -15.85
N THR A 232 7.67 27.39 -16.55
CA THR A 232 7.61 28.79 -16.16
C THR A 232 6.23 29.18 -15.67
N SER A 233 6.20 30.17 -14.77
CA SER A 233 4.94 30.69 -14.24
C SER A 233 4.08 31.38 -15.32
N SER A 234 4.72 32.00 -16.33
CA SER A 234 4.04 32.68 -17.44
C SER A 234 3.18 31.73 -18.29
N GLU A 235 3.55 30.46 -18.39
CA GLU A 235 2.79 29.46 -19.17
C GLU A 235 1.45 29.08 -18.50
N ILE A 236 1.43 29.03 -17.17
CA ILE A 236 0.26 28.52 -16.42
C ILE A 236 -0.60 29.63 -15.79
N LEU A 237 -0.02 30.79 -15.51
CA LEU A 237 -0.71 31.88 -14.81
C LEU A 237 -1.99 32.35 -15.53
N PRO A 238 -2.01 32.54 -16.88
CA PRO A 238 -3.21 33.00 -17.58
C PRO A 238 -4.41 32.09 -17.39
N ILE A 239 -4.23 30.77 -17.43
CA ILE A 239 -5.33 29.82 -17.22
C ILE A 239 -5.76 29.78 -15.76
N LEU A 240 -4.84 29.89 -14.80
CA LEU A 240 -5.20 29.96 -13.37
C LEU A 240 -6.08 31.19 -13.07
N GLU A 241 -5.75 32.35 -13.66
CA GLU A 241 -6.54 33.58 -13.51
C GLU A 241 -7.93 33.41 -14.09
N LYS A 242 -8.08 32.84 -15.30
CA LYS A 242 -9.35 32.57 -15.93
C LYS A 242 -10.22 31.60 -15.12
N VAL A 243 -9.61 30.52 -14.58
CA VAL A 243 -10.29 29.55 -13.71
C VAL A 243 -10.76 30.24 -12.42
N ALA A 244 -9.91 31.04 -11.78
CA ALA A 244 -10.27 31.78 -10.58
C ALA A 244 -11.42 32.79 -10.85
N GLN A 245 -11.38 33.49 -11.99
CA GLN A 245 -12.44 34.43 -12.40
C GLN A 245 -13.78 33.73 -12.69
N SER A 246 -13.75 32.46 -13.14
CA SER A 246 -14.96 31.65 -13.34
C SER A 246 -15.57 31.12 -12.03
N GLY A 247 -14.96 31.42 -10.89
CA GLY A 247 -15.45 31.01 -9.56
C GLY A 247 -15.00 29.61 -9.12
N HIS A 248 -14.22 28.91 -9.95
CA HIS A 248 -13.68 27.61 -9.60
C HIS A 248 -12.33 27.76 -8.88
N LYS A 249 -12.06 26.87 -7.91
CA LYS A 249 -10.81 26.87 -7.15
C LYS A 249 -10.02 25.56 -7.31
N ASP A 250 -10.68 24.51 -7.79
CA ASP A 250 -10.12 23.16 -7.92
C ASP A 250 -9.74 22.89 -9.37
N LEU A 251 -8.45 22.75 -9.63
CA LEU A 251 -7.91 22.46 -10.96
C LEU A 251 -6.94 21.27 -10.90
N VAL A 252 -7.19 20.27 -11.73
CA VAL A 252 -6.28 19.17 -11.99
C VAL A 252 -5.59 19.37 -13.32
N ILE A 253 -4.28 19.33 -13.33
CA ILE A 253 -3.44 19.50 -14.52
C ILE A 253 -2.81 18.16 -14.84
N ILE A 254 -3.11 17.61 -16.01
CA ILE A 254 -2.48 16.39 -16.53
C ILE A 254 -1.54 16.83 -17.67
N ALA A 255 -0.24 16.76 -17.40
CA ALA A 255 0.80 17.25 -18.30
C ALA A 255 1.96 16.23 -18.41
N GLU A 256 2.80 16.37 -19.44
CA GLU A 256 4.03 15.56 -19.51
C GLU A 256 4.88 15.74 -18.27
N GLU A 257 5.13 16.99 -17.90
CA GLU A 257 5.88 17.38 -16.71
C GLU A 257 5.50 18.80 -16.30
N VAL A 258 5.39 19.03 -15.00
CA VAL A 258 5.34 20.39 -14.44
C VAL A 258 6.51 20.52 -13.46
N SER A 259 7.36 21.51 -13.67
CA SER A 259 8.61 21.69 -12.91
C SER A 259 8.91 23.16 -12.66
N GLY A 260 10.03 23.44 -12.01
CA GLY A 260 10.55 24.80 -11.83
C GLY A 260 9.60 25.78 -11.17
N GLU A 261 9.45 26.97 -11.77
CA GLU A 261 8.64 28.06 -11.25
C GLU A 261 7.12 27.73 -11.29
N ALA A 262 6.67 27.03 -12.33
CA ALA A 262 5.27 26.64 -12.47
C ALA A 262 4.83 25.72 -11.31
N LEU A 263 5.63 24.70 -10.99
CA LEU A 263 5.34 23.80 -9.87
C LEU A 263 5.35 24.53 -8.54
N SER A 264 6.35 25.41 -8.33
CA SER A 264 6.46 26.21 -7.12
C SER A 264 5.26 27.13 -6.92
N LEU A 265 4.80 27.76 -7.99
CA LEU A 265 3.62 28.64 -7.96
C LEU A 265 2.36 27.86 -7.54
N LEU A 266 2.12 26.67 -8.13
CA LEU A 266 0.96 25.83 -7.83
C LEU A 266 0.98 25.34 -6.36
N VAL A 267 2.13 24.86 -5.89
CA VAL A 267 2.32 24.39 -4.50
C VAL A 267 2.08 25.54 -3.51
N LEU A 268 2.66 26.73 -3.77
CA LEU A 268 2.50 27.89 -2.88
C LEU A 268 1.05 28.35 -2.80
N ASN A 269 0.33 28.39 -3.91
CA ASN A 269 -1.09 28.77 -3.92
C ASN A 269 -1.95 27.77 -3.15
N LYS A 270 -1.68 26.47 -3.29
CA LYS A 270 -2.35 25.43 -2.51
C LYS A 270 -2.07 25.58 -1.02
N LEU A 271 -0.81 25.72 -0.62
CA LEU A 271 -0.44 25.88 0.79
C LEU A 271 -1.04 27.14 1.43
N LYS A 272 -1.21 28.21 0.66
CA LYS A 272 -1.88 29.43 1.10
C LYS A 272 -3.42 29.33 1.08
N GLY A 273 -3.99 28.25 0.58
CA GLY A 273 -5.43 28.08 0.44
C GLY A 273 -6.10 29.03 -0.58
N VAL A 274 -5.32 29.67 -1.44
CA VAL A 274 -5.83 30.62 -2.45
C VAL A 274 -6.41 29.87 -3.64
N PHE A 275 -5.71 28.83 -4.09
CA PHE A 275 -6.09 28.02 -5.24
C PHE A 275 -5.69 26.56 -4.99
N ASN A 276 -6.64 25.65 -5.14
CA ASN A 276 -6.41 24.24 -4.92
C ASN A 276 -6.05 23.56 -6.25
N SER A 277 -4.81 23.18 -6.41
CA SER A 277 -4.32 22.55 -7.63
C SER A 277 -3.76 21.16 -7.36
N LEU A 278 -3.86 20.29 -8.37
CA LEU A 278 -3.23 18.98 -8.41
C LEU A 278 -2.53 18.82 -9.76
N VAL A 279 -1.28 18.40 -9.72
CA VAL A 279 -0.51 18.10 -10.92
C VAL A 279 -0.29 16.60 -11.02
N LEU A 280 -0.79 16.00 -12.10
CA LEU A 280 -0.64 14.60 -12.43
C LEU A 280 0.29 14.45 -13.63
N LYS A 281 1.10 13.40 -13.60
CA LYS A 281 1.94 13.05 -14.75
C LYS A 281 1.09 12.35 -15.81
N ALA A 282 1.21 12.79 -17.06
CA ALA A 282 0.54 12.13 -18.17
C ALA A 282 1.05 10.69 -18.35
N PRO A 283 0.16 9.75 -18.71
CA PRO A 283 0.53 8.35 -18.93
C PRO A 283 1.37 8.18 -20.19
N ALA A 284 2.17 7.12 -20.26
CA ALA A 284 3.00 6.72 -21.38
C ALA A 284 4.00 7.80 -21.86
N PHE A 285 4.54 7.62 -23.07
CA PHE A 285 5.56 8.49 -23.69
C PHE A 285 5.28 8.65 -25.18
N GLY A 286 5.77 9.76 -25.78
CA GLY A 286 5.68 10.00 -27.23
C GLY A 286 4.24 10.00 -27.75
N ASP A 287 4.00 9.40 -28.92
CA ASP A 287 2.69 9.39 -29.56
C ASP A 287 1.62 8.66 -28.76
N ARG A 288 2.00 7.63 -28.00
CA ARG A 288 1.06 6.95 -27.10
C ARG A 288 0.53 7.84 -26.00
N ARG A 289 1.34 8.76 -25.47
CA ARG A 289 0.87 9.77 -24.51
C ARG A 289 -0.23 10.62 -25.11
N LYS A 290 -0.04 11.09 -26.35
CA LYS A 290 -1.04 11.90 -27.05
C LYS A 290 -2.35 11.13 -27.23
N GLU A 291 -2.27 9.88 -27.62
CA GLU A 291 -3.43 9.01 -27.79
C GLU A 291 -4.21 8.80 -26.48
N ILE A 292 -3.51 8.56 -25.35
CA ILE A 292 -4.18 8.37 -24.05
C ILE A 292 -4.72 9.71 -23.51
N LEU A 293 -4.03 10.83 -23.74
CA LEU A 293 -4.58 12.15 -23.41
C LEU A 293 -5.85 12.44 -24.19
N GLU A 294 -5.96 12.04 -25.45
CA GLU A 294 -7.20 12.12 -26.23
C GLU A 294 -8.31 11.21 -25.67
N ASP A 295 -7.97 10.03 -25.17
CA ASP A 295 -8.91 9.14 -24.51
C ASP A 295 -9.47 9.81 -23.24
N ILE A 296 -8.60 10.44 -22.44
CA ILE A 296 -9.00 11.19 -21.24
C ILE A 296 -9.82 12.44 -21.63
N ALA A 297 -9.47 13.11 -22.73
CA ALA A 297 -10.21 14.26 -23.23
C ALA A 297 -11.66 13.91 -23.57
N VAL A 298 -11.86 12.80 -24.31
CA VAL A 298 -13.22 12.31 -24.62
C VAL A 298 -13.99 11.94 -23.36
N LEU A 299 -13.34 11.31 -22.38
CA LEU A 299 -13.96 10.94 -21.13
C LEU A 299 -14.39 12.15 -20.29
N THR A 300 -13.63 13.23 -20.30
CA THR A 300 -13.81 14.39 -19.41
C THR A 300 -14.44 15.60 -20.08
N ASP A 301 -14.77 15.51 -21.39
CA ASP A 301 -15.22 16.62 -22.25
C ASP A 301 -14.19 17.76 -22.33
N ALA A 302 -12.90 17.40 -22.32
CA ALA A 302 -11.77 18.33 -22.40
C ALA A 302 -11.23 18.44 -23.84
N ILE A 303 -10.39 19.45 -24.06
CA ILE A 303 -9.57 19.57 -25.26
C ILE A 303 -8.10 19.45 -24.84
N VAL A 304 -7.33 18.57 -25.50
CA VAL A 304 -5.88 18.46 -25.28
C VAL A 304 -5.18 19.67 -25.90
N ILE A 305 -4.56 20.50 -25.06
CA ILE A 305 -3.76 21.63 -25.49
C ILE A 305 -2.40 21.11 -25.99
N SER A 306 -2.19 21.14 -27.29
CA SER A 306 -1.00 20.59 -27.95
C SER A 306 -0.41 21.57 -28.97
N GLU A 307 0.92 21.65 -29.02
CA GLU A 307 1.61 22.46 -30.03
C GLU A 307 1.43 21.92 -31.43
N ASP A 308 1.33 20.60 -31.59
CA ASP A 308 1.06 19.97 -32.88
C ASP A 308 -0.28 20.41 -33.47
N LYS A 309 -1.22 20.82 -32.62
CA LYS A 309 -2.51 21.39 -33.01
C LYS A 309 -2.47 22.92 -33.15
N GLY A 310 -1.30 23.54 -33.02
CA GLY A 310 -1.12 24.99 -33.05
C GLY A 310 -1.66 25.71 -31.83
N MET A 311 -1.92 25.01 -30.71
CA MET A 311 -2.48 25.58 -29.50
C MET A 311 -1.38 25.93 -28.51
N LYS A 312 -1.52 27.10 -27.87
CA LYS A 312 -0.64 27.53 -26.78
C LYS A 312 -1.38 27.45 -25.45
N LEU A 313 -0.67 27.09 -24.40
CA LEU A 313 -1.24 26.98 -23.06
C LEU A 313 -1.68 28.35 -22.51
N GLU A 314 -0.95 29.41 -22.85
CA GLU A 314 -1.24 30.81 -22.48
C GLU A 314 -2.59 31.29 -23.05
N ASP A 315 -2.98 30.75 -24.21
CA ASP A 315 -4.23 31.12 -24.92
C ASP A 315 -5.40 30.19 -24.51
N ALA A 316 -5.18 29.23 -23.63
CA ALA A 316 -6.22 28.30 -23.22
C ALA A 316 -7.40 29.02 -22.54
N GLU A 317 -8.61 28.57 -22.88
CA GLU A 317 -9.87 29.10 -22.31
C GLU A 317 -10.47 28.05 -21.35
N VAL A 318 -11.32 28.53 -20.41
CA VAL A 318 -12.01 27.63 -19.46
C VAL A 318 -12.90 26.62 -20.20
N SER A 319 -13.40 26.95 -21.38
CA SER A 319 -14.19 26.07 -22.24
C SER A 319 -13.41 24.88 -22.81
N ALA A 320 -12.07 24.91 -22.79
CA ALA A 320 -11.22 23.81 -23.18
C ALA A 320 -10.94 22.83 -22.03
N LEU A 321 -11.29 23.21 -20.79
CA LEU A 321 -11.12 22.37 -19.63
C LEU A 321 -12.25 21.36 -19.53
N GLY A 322 -11.88 20.12 -19.22
CA GLY A 322 -12.84 19.10 -18.88
C GLY A 322 -13.23 19.12 -17.40
N SER A 323 -14.06 18.16 -17.02
CA SER A 323 -14.41 17.95 -15.62
C SER A 323 -14.73 16.48 -15.33
N ALA A 324 -14.73 16.12 -14.05
CA ALA A 324 -15.15 14.81 -13.56
C ALA A 324 -15.86 14.95 -12.21
N LYS A 325 -16.63 13.94 -11.80
CA LYS A 325 -17.25 13.91 -10.47
C LYS A 325 -16.19 13.90 -9.37
N LYS A 326 -15.08 13.14 -9.59
CA LYS A 326 -13.98 13.05 -8.64
C LYS A 326 -12.68 12.60 -9.33
N ILE A 327 -11.56 13.06 -8.80
CA ILE A 327 -10.22 12.52 -9.13
C ILE A 327 -9.53 12.13 -7.85
N ILE A 328 -8.99 10.89 -7.85
CA ILE A 328 -8.18 10.36 -6.76
C ILE A 328 -6.80 10.02 -7.34
N ALA A 329 -5.75 10.54 -6.71
CA ALA A 329 -4.39 10.27 -7.14
C ALA A 329 -3.49 9.87 -5.97
N THR A 330 -2.74 8.81 -6.17
CA THR A 330 -1.64 8.39 -5.31
C THR A 330 -0.30 8.83 -5.92
N LYS A 331 0.81 8.45 -5.32
CA LYS A 331 2.14 8.67 -5.91
C LYS A 331 2.32 7.96 -7.25
N ASP A 332 1.67 6.81 -7.44
CA ASP A 332 1.94 5.88 -8.55
C ASP A 332 0.75 5.70 -9.50
N SER A 333 -0.43 6.18 -9.14
CA SER A 333 -1.65 6.01 -9.95
C SER A 333 -2.59 7.21 -9.87
N SER A 334 -3.44 7.37 -10.88
CA SER A 334 -4.52 8.36 -10.90
C SER A 334 -5.80 7.72 -11.43
N THR A 335 -6.92 8.01 -10.76
CA THR A 335 -8.26 7.50 -11.12
C THR A 335 -9.20 8.67 -11.33
N ILE A 336 -9.83 8.74 -12.50
CA ILE A 336 -10.87 9.69 -12.88
C ILE A 336 -12.21 8.98 -12.75
N ILE A 337 -13.10 9.50 -11.94
CA ILE A 337 -14.42 8.90 -11.64
C ILE A 337 -15.50 9.77 -12.25
N SER A 338 -16.35 9.17 -13.10
CA SER A 338 -17.47 9.83 -13.78
C SER A 338 -17.03 11.13 -14.46
N GLY A 339 -16.28 11.03 -15.54
CA GLY A 339 -15.95 12.16 -16.41
C GLY A 339 -17.22 12.77 -17.03
N ALA A 340 -17.15 14.06 -17.38
CA ALA A 340 -18.29 14.81 -17.95
C ALA A 340 -18.53 14.53 -19.45
N GLY A 341 -17.70 13.69 -20.07
CA GLY A 341 -17.83 13.32 -21.49
C GLY A 341 -19.13 12.59 -21.78
N LYS A 342 -19.65 12.80 -22.99
CA LYS A 342 -20.89 12.14 -23.43
C LYS A 342 -20.63 10.64 -23.62
N GLN A 343 -21.51 9.80 -23.06
CA GLN A 343 -21.44 8.35 -23.16
C GLN A 343 -21.31 7.83 -24.61
N SER A 344 -22.03 8.45 -25.54
CA SER A 344 -21.91 8.09 -26.96
C SER A 344 -20.50 8.34 -27.51
N ALA A 345 -19.89 9.50 -27.17
CA ALA A 345 -18.53 9.81 -27.62
C ALA A 345 -17.48 8.83 -27.02
N VAL A 346 -17.66 8.43 -25.75
CA VAL A 346 -16.81 7.43 -25.10
C VAL A 346 -16.98 6.06 -25.79
N SER A 347 -18.22 5.65 -26.07
CA SER A 347 -18.49 4.39 -26.79
C SER A 347 -17.88 4.37 -28.19
N ASP A 348 -18.06 5.45 -28.97
CA ASP A 348 -17.48 5.59 -30.29
C ASP A 348 -15.93 5.54 -30.25
N ARG A 349 -15.33 6.14 -29.22
CA ARG A 349 -13.88 6.09 -29.00
C ARG A 349 -13.39 4.68 -28.69
N ILE A 350 -14.12 3.92 -27.85
CA ILE A 350 -13.79 2.51 -27.55
C ILE A 350 -13.87 1.66 -28.82
N GLU A 351 -14.89 1.85 -29.66
CA GLU A 351 -15.03 1.12 -30.93
C GLU A 351 -13.88 1.44 -31.91
N LEU A 352 -13.50 2.72 -31.99
CA LEU A 352 -12.34 3.14 -32.79
C LEU A 352 -11.06 2.45 -32.33
N ILE A 353 -10.78 2.42 -31.01
CA ILE A 353 -9.58 1.77 -30.45
C ILE A 353 -9.60 0.27 -30.72
N LYS A 354 -10.75 -0.42 -30.57
CA LYS A 354 -10.91 -1.83 -30.91
C LYS A 354 -10.67 -2.11 -32.40
N SER A 355 -11.14 -1.22 -33.25
CA SER A 355 -10.86 -1.33 -34.70
C SER A 355 -9.36 -1.20 -35.00
N GLN A 356 -8.67 -0.28 -34.33
CA GLN A 356 -7.21 -0.15 -34.44
C GLN A 356 -6.48 -1.40 -33.93
N ALA A 357 -6.93 -2.00 -32.83
CA ALA A 357 -6.39 -3.27 -32.32
C ALA A 357 -6.50 -4.40 -33.35
N ASN A 358 -7.65 -4.51 -34.05
CA ASN A 358 -7.87 -5.52 -35.09
C ASN A 358 -6.99 -5.31 -36.34
N LEU A 359 -6.62 -4.07 -36.65
CA LEU A 359 -5.75 -3.70 -37.79
C LEU A 359 -4.26 -3.73 -37.44
N ALA A 360 -3.91 -3.82 -36.17
CA ALA A 360 -2.52 -3.83 -35.72
C ALA A 360 -1.77 -5.07 -36.22
N THR A 361 -0.62 -4.83 -36.81
CA THR A 361 0.26 -5.88 -37.37
C THR A 361 1.20 -6.47 -36.30
N SER A 362 1.46 -5.72 -35.24
CA SER A 362 2.27 -6.11 -34.07
C SER A 362 1.40 -6.60 -32.94
N ASP A 363 1.72 -7.76 -32.37
CA ASP A 363 1.03 -8.27 -31.17
C ASP A 363 1.15 -7.32 -29.99
N TYR A 364 2.29 -6.63 -29.87
CA TYR A 364 2.50 -5.62 -28.84
C TYR A 364 1.57 -4.41 -28.99
N ASP A 365 1.40 -3.88 -30.22
CA ASP A 365 0.50 -2.75 -30.47
C ASP A 365 -0.96 -3.17 -30.26
N ARG A 366 -1.33 -4.39 -30.69
CA ARG A 366 -2.65 -4.95 -30.42
C ARG A 366 -2.94 -4.98 -28.92
N GLU A 367 -2.03 -5.51 -28.12
CA GLU A 367 -2.17 -5.56 -26.66
C GLU A 367 -2.31 -4.15 -26.04
N GLN A 368 -1.58 -3.15 -26.55
CA GLN A 368 -1.70 -1.77 -26.05
C GLN A 368 -3.07 -1.15 -26.39
N TYR A 369 -3.58 -1.36 -27.60
CA TYR A 369 -4.93 -0.91 -27.95
C TYR A 369 -6.00 -1.60 -27.11
N GLU A 370 -5.90 -2.91 -26.89
CA GLU A 370 -6.81 -3.67 -26.05
C GLU A 370 -6.79 -3.14 -24.59
N LYS A 371 -5.63 -2.85 -24.03
CA LYS A 371 -5.48 -2.24 -22.70
C LYS A 371 -6.13 -0.85 -22.64
N ARG A 372 -5.96 -0.02 -23.66
CA ARG A 372 -6.60 1.31 -23.72
C ARG A 372 -8.13 1.20 -23.79
N ALA A 373 -8.64 0.31 -24.64
CA ALA A 373 -10.09 0.07 -24.75
C ALA A 373 -10.67 -0.45 -23.42
N ALA A 374 -9.96 -1.36 -22.75
CA ALA A 374 -10.37 -1.89 -21.45
C ALA A 374 -10.36 -0.79 -20.37
N ALA A 375 -9.32 0.05 -20.33
CA ALA A 375 -9.23 1.16 -19.38
C ALA A 375 -10.36 2.19 -19.58
N LEU A 376 -10.68 2.54 -20.83
CA LEU A 376 -11.74 3.50 -21.15
C LEU A 376 -13.16 2.95 -20.89
N SER A 377 -13.34 1.62 -21.04
CA SER A 377 -14.58 0.91 -20.69
C SER A 377 -14.64 0.51 -19.22
N GLY A 378 -13.66 0.89 -18.42
CA GLY A 378 -13.48 0.47 -17.04
C GLY A 378 -14.64 0.91 -16.16
N LYS A 379 -15.03 0.02 -15.25
CA LYS A 379 -15.96 0.32 -14.16
C LYS A 379 -15.17 0.57 -12.89
N VAL A 380 -15.56 1.60 -12.16
CA VAL A 380 -15.07 1.89 -10.82
C VAL A 380 -16.18 1.57 -9.85
N ALA A 381 -15.90 0.72 -8.89
CA ALA A 381 -16.78 0.53 -7.75
C ALA A 381 -16.36 1.48 -6.63
N VAL A 382 -17.27 2.29 -6.17
CA VAL A 382 -17.08 3.18 -5.03
C VAL A 382 -17.77 2.54 -3.84
N ILE A 383 -16.99 2.10 -2.85
CA ILE A 383 -17.51 1.59 -1.57
C ILE A 383 -17.54 2.76 -0.60
N LYS A 384 -18.74 3.14 -0.16
CA LYS A 384 -18.96 4.19 0.84
C LYS A 384 -19.10 3.53 2.20
N VAL A 385 -18.17 3.83 3.09
CA VAL A 385 -18.11 3.24 4.44
C VAL A 385 -18.83 4.13 5.42
N GLY A 386 -19.89 3.61 6.04
CA GLY A 386 -20.63 4.30 7.09
C GLY A 386 -20.13 3.95 8.49
N GLY A 387 -20.44 4.85 9.44
CA GLY A 387 -20.13 4.66 10.86
C GLY A 387 -20.67 5.78 11.72
N ALA A 388 -20.70 5.55 13.04
CA ALA A 388 -21.20 6.53 14.00
C ALA A 388 -20.17 7.64 14.33
N THR A 389 -18.89 7.37 14.11
CA THR A 389 -17.77 8.30 14.37
C THR A 389 -16.76 8.27 13.25
N GLU A 390 -16.02 9.36 13.04
CA GLU A 390 -14.93 9.42 12.06
C GLU A 390 -13.88 8.33 12.29
N THR A 391 -13.53 8.06 13.56
CA THR A 391 -12.55 7.02 13.90
C THR A 391 -13.03 5.62 13.49
N GLU A 392 -14.33 5.32 13.64
CA GLU A 392 -14.92 4.06 13.17
C GLU A 392 -14.92 3.96 11.65
N ILE A 393 -15.27 5.05 10.97
CA ILE A 393 -15.27 5.12 9.50
C ILE A 393 -13.85 4.89 8.97
N ASP A 394 -12.85 5.56 9.53
CA ASP A 394 -11.46 5.42 9.10
C ASP A 394 -10.94 4.00 9.33
N GLU A 395 -11.23 3.39 10.47
CA GLU A 395 -10.84 2.01 10.76
C GLU A 395 -11.48 1.02 9.78
N LYS A 396 -12.79 1.15 9.53
CA LYS A 396 -13.48 0.33 8.54
C LYS A 396 -12.96 0.53 7.12
N LYS A 397 -12.62 1.78 6.73
CA LYS A 397 -12.01 2.07 5.42
C LYS A 397 -10.70 1.32 5.22
N TYR A 398 -9.80 1.35 6.21
CA TYR A 398 -8.55 0.58 6.13
C TYR A 398 -8.81 -0.91 5.94
N ARG A 399 -9.73 -1.50 6.71
CA ARG A 399 -10.08 -2.92 6.54
C ARG A 399 -10.67 -3.25 5.16
N VAL A 400 -11.48 -2.37 4.62
CA VAL A 400 -12.04 -2.55 3.26
C VAL A 400 -10.93 -2.45 2.21
N ASP A 401 -10.02 -1.48 2.33
CA ASP A 401 -8.88 -1.33 1.40
C ASP A 401 -7.97 -2.56 1.40
N ASP A 402 -7.60 -3.05 2.59
CA ASP A 402 -6.77 -4.25 2.75
C ASP A 402 -7.48 -5.48 2.14
N ALA A 403 -8.77 -5.64 2.41
CA ALA A 403 -9.53 -6.75 1.88
C ALA A 403 -9.71 -6.70 0.35
N VAL A 404 -9.86 -5.52 -0.24
CA VAL A 404 -9.87 -5.34 -1.70
C VAL A 404 -8.52 -5.73 -2.30
N ALA A 405 -7.42 -5.26 -1.71
CA ALA A 405 -6.07 -5.57 -2.19
C ALA A 405 -5.73 -7.06 -2.04
N ALA A 406 -6.04 -7.67 -0.89
CA ALA A 406 -5.86 -9.10 -0.63
C ALA A 406 -6.68 -9.96 -1.61
N THR A 407 -7.91 -9.55 -1.90
CA THR A 407 -8.80 -10.26 -2.84
C THR A 407 -8.26 -10.20 -4.26
N LYS A 408 -7.78 -9.04 -4.72
CA LYS A 408 -7.11 -8.91 -6.03
C LYS A 408 -5.85 -9.77 -6.10
N ALA A 409 -5.03 -9.77 -5.06
CA ALA A 409 -3.84 -10.61 -4.96
C ALA A 409 -4.19 -12.11 -5.05
N ALA A 410 -5.30 -12.55 -4.43
CA ALA A 410 -5.78 -13.92 -4.51
C ALA A 410 -6.32 -14.30 -5.90
N LEU A 411 -6.97 -13.38 -6.59
CA LEU A 411 -7.45 -13.59 -7.97
C LEU A 411 -6.27 -13.71 -8.96
N ASP A 412 -5.19 -12.99 -8.71
CA ASP A 412 -4.00 -13.02 -9.57
C ASP A 412 -3.16 -14.29 -9.35
N GLU A 413 -2.76 -14.57 -8.13
CA GLU A 413 -1.81 -15.64 -7.82
C GLU A 413 -2.44 -16.88 -7.16
N GLY A 414 -3.70 -16.80 -6.74
CA GLY A 414 -4.39 -17.88 -6.06
C GLY A 414 -4.30 -17.78 -4.54
N ILE A 415 -4.74 -18.84 -3.88
CA ILE A 415 -4.80 -18.94 -2.42
C ILE A 415 -3.99 -20.13 -1.90
N VAL A 416 -3.58 -20.02 -0.64
CA VAL A 416 -2.98 -21.08 0.16
C VAL A 416 -3.81 -21.31 1.43
N THR A 417 -3.52 -22.36 2.20
CA THR A 417 -4.11 -22.54 3.53
C THR A 417 -3.69 -21.41 4.46
N GLY A 418 -4.64 -20.75 5.09
CA GLY A 418 -4.41 -19.58 5.92
C GLY A 418 -3.96 -19.90 7.35
N GLY A 419 -4.00 -18.86 8.20
CA GLY A 419 -3.69 -18.98 9.61
C GLY A 419 -2.24 -19.37 9.93
N GLY A 420 -1.31 -19.13 9.02
CA GLY A 420 0.10 -19.51 9.18
C GLY A 420 0.41 -20.99 8.94
N VAL A 421 -0.62 -21.83 8.68
CA VAL A 421 -0.44 -23.29 8.52
C VAL A 421 0.39 -23.63 7.28
N THR A 422 0.21 -22.92 6.17
CA THR A 422 1.05 -23.13 4.98
C THR A 422 2.52 -22.94 5.30
N LEU A 423 2.90 -21.92 6.08
CA LEU A 423 4.29 -21.68 6.45
C LEU A 423 4.85 -22.79 7.34
N VAL A 424 4.06 -23.32 8.28
CA VAL A 424 4.45 -24.48 9.12
C VAL A 424 4.65 -25.72 8.25
N ASN A 425 3.71 -26.05 7.37
CA ASN A 425 3.82 -27.20 6.48
C ASN A 425 5.06 -27.11 5.55
N LEU A 426 5.41 -25.91 5.08
CA LEU A 426 6.60 -25.70 4.27
C LEU A 426 7.89 -25.71 5.09
N ALA A 427 7.84 -25.26 6.35
CA ALA A 427 8.95 -25.38 7.28
C ALA A 427 9.33 -26.85 7.51
N ASP A 428 8.35 -27.74 7.65
CA ASP A 428 8.60 -29.18 7.84
C ASP A 428 9.21 -29.86 6.61
N GLN A 429 8.91 -29.32 5.40
CA GLN A 429 9.49 -29.78 4.14
C GLN A 429 10.86 -29.18 3.82
N LEU A 430 11.32 -28.21 4.60
CA LEU A 430 12.63 -27.59 4.41
C LEU A 430 13.71 -28.43 5.09
N GLU A 431 14.67 -28.90 4.28
CA GLU A 431 15.84 -29.61 4.81
C GLU A 431 16.78 -28.66 5.55
N GLU A 432 17.20 -29.02 6.73
CA GLU A 432 18.19 -28.29 7.55
C GLU A 432 19.62 -28.48 7.02
N LYS A 433 19.89 -28.05 5.79
CA LYS A 433 21.18 -28.20 5.11
C LYS A 433 22.29 -27.40 5.79
N ASP A 434 21.95 -26.30 6.41
CA ASP A 434 22.84 -25.37 7.11
C ASP A 434 22.13 -24.59 8.21
N ALA A 435 22.87 -23.76 8.94
CA ALA A 435 22.31 -22.94 10.01
C ALA A 435 21.32 -21.89 9.51
N GLY A 436 21.48 -21.37 8.29
CA GLY A 436 20.56 -20.44 7.68
C GLY A 436 19.19 -21.06 7.38
N ALA A 437 19.18 -22.27 6.81
CA ALA A 437 17.96 -23.03 6.58
C ALA A 437 17.21 -23.33 7.91
N LYS A 438 17.94 -23.66 8.97
CA LYS A 438 17.36 -23.86 10.30
C LYS A 438 16.72 -22.60 10.87
N ILE A 439 17.36 -21.44 10.69
CA ILE A 439 16.78 -20.13 11.10
C ILE A 439 15.45 -19.90 10.39
N VAL A 440 15.41 -20.06 9.05
CA VAL A 440 14.20 -19.86 8.25
C VAL A 440 13.10 -20.82 8.69
N LYS A 441 13.42 -22.12 8.84
CA LYS A 441 12.49 -23.14 9.32
C LYS A 441 11.82 -22.76 10.64
N ASN A 442 12.60 -22.28 11.60
CA ASN A 442 12.06 -21.85 12.90
C ASN A 442 11.21 -20.59 12.77
N ALA A 443 11.66 -19.60 11.99
CA ALA A 443 10.95 -18.34 11.81
C ALA A 443 9.58 -18.52 11.13
N LEU A 444 9.45 -19.48 10.19
CA LEU A 444 8.19 -19.76 9.50
C LEU A 444 7.07 -20.26 10.43
N LYS A 445 7.39 -20.74 11.62
CA LYS A 445 6.42 -21.19 12.63
C LYS A 445 5.85 -20.05 13.47
N ALA A 446 6.55 -18.91 13.52
CA ALA A 446 6.19 -17.80 14.39
C ALA A 446 4.81 -17.18 14.07
N PRO A 447 4.35 -17.03 12.81
CA PRO A 447 3.02 -16.52 12.51
C PRO A 447 1.89 -17.34 13.17
N LEU A 448 1.89 -18.66 13.03
CA LEU A 448 0.90 -19.51 13.68
C LEU A 448 0.98 -19.40 15.22
N LEU A 449 2.20 -19.41 15.79
CA LEU A 449 2.39 -19.25 17.23
C LEU A 449 1.70 -17.99 17.77
N HIS A 450 1.88 -16.84 17.12
CA HIS A 450 1.28 -15.60 17.59
C HIS A 450 -0.23 -15.54 17.40
N ILE A 451 -0.77 -16.12 16.32
CA ILE A 451 -2.21 -16.26 16.14
C ILE A 451 -2.82 -17.07 17.29
N LEU A 452 -2.18 -18.16 17.69
CA LEU A 452 -2.62 -19.02 18.81
C LEU A 452 -2.47 -18.31 20.17
N GLU A 453 -1.34 -17.61 20.37
CA GLU A 453 -1.09 -16.81 21.60
C GLU A 453 -2.14 -15.71 21.79
N ASN A 454 -2.40 -14.93 20.73
CA ASN A 454 -3.41 -13.85 20.76
C ASN A 454 -4.83 -14.41 20.98
N ALA A 455 -5.08 -15.66 20.58
CA ALA A 455 -6.34 -16.34 20.88
C ALA A 455 -6.42 -16.90 22.32
N GLY A 456 -5.37 -16.73 23.13
CA GLY A 456 -5.33 -17.25 24.50
C GLY A 456 -5.14 -18.77 24.60
N LEU A 457 -4.65 -19.39 23.54
CA LEU A 457 -4.47 -20.84 23.44
C LEU A 457 -3.04 -21.26 23.82
N ASN A 458 -2.84 -22.54 24.15
CA ASN A 458 -1.50 -23.06 24.38
C ASN A 458 -0.78 -23.25 23.01
N ALA A 459 -0.13 -22.19 22.55
CA ALA A 459 0.45 -22.10 21.23
C ALA A 459 1.50 -23.19 20.95
N GLN A 460 2.38 -23.48 21.90
CA GLN A 460 3.45 -24.50 21.72
C GLN A 460 2.87 -25.91 21.58
N ALA A 461 1.89 -26.26 22.41
CA ALA A 461 1.24 -27.57 22.32
C ALA A 461 0.47 -27.73 20.98
N LEU A 462 -0.25 -26.68 20.56
CA LEU A 462 -1.04 -26.71 19.33
C LEU A 462 -0.15 -26.65 18.08
N LEU A 463 0.99 -25.95 18.11
CA LEU A 463 1.98 -25.99 17.03
C LEU A 463 2.46 -27.44 16.81
N ALA A 464 2.83 -28.15 17.88
CA ALA A 464 3.28 -29.55 17.78
C ALA A 464 2.17 -30.47 17.21
N VAL A 465 0.90 -30.17 17.48
CA VAL A 465 -0.23 -30.88 16.88
C VAL A 465 -0.33 -30.60 15.38
N VAL A 466 -0.16 -29.34 14.95
CA VAL A 466 -0.23 -28.95 13.53
C VAL A 466 0.96 -29.50 12.73
N GLU A 467 2.18 -29.50 13.30
CA GLU A 467 3.37 -30.10 12.69
C GLU A 467 3.19 -31.60 12.38
N ASN A 468 2.46 -32.32 13.21
CA ASN A 468 2.19 -33.74 13.01
C ASN A 468 0.90 -34.04 12.23
N ALA A 469 0.18 -33.01 11.77
CA ALA A 469 -1.06 -33.14 11.03
C ALA A 469 -0.83 -33.31 9.51
N LYS A 470 -1.87 -33.66 8.78
CA LYS A 470 -1.81 -33.67 7.32
C LYS A 470 -1.68 -32.23 6.79
N PRO A 471 -0.98 -32.01 5.67
CA PRO A 471 -0.90 -30.70 5.06
C PRO A 471 -2.29 -30.06 4.86
N GLY A 472 -2.42 -28.78 5.22
CA GLY A 472 -3.68 -28.06 5.17
C GLY A 472 -4.60 -28.22 6.37
N GLN A 473 -4.28 -29.11 7.31
CA GLN A 473 -4.98 -29.19 8.59
C GLN A 473 -4.36 -28.24 9.62
N GLY A 474 -5.22 -27.58 10.38
CA GLY A 474 -4.79 -26.65 11.44
C GLY A 474 -5.93 -26.36 12.42
N ILE A 475 -5.68 -25.41 13.31
CA ILE A 475 -6.65 -24.97 14.32
C ILE A 475 -7.28 -23.65 13.83
N ASN A 476 -8.61 -23.66 13.67
CA ASN A 476 -9.35 -22.42 13.49
C ASN A 476 -9.55 -21.77 14.87
N VAL A 477 -8.86 -20.68 15.11
CA VAL A 477 -8.90 -19.96 16.41
C VAL A 477 -10.26 -19.33 16.73
N MET A 478 -11.16 -19.23 15.75
CA MET A 478 -12.56 -18.82 15.97
C MET A 478 -13.42 -19.96 16.50
N GLU A 479 -13.01 -21.22 16.28
CA GLU A 479 -13.71 -22.44 16.68
C GLU A 479 -12.72 -23.48 17.25
N PRO A 480 -11.94 -23.14 18.28
CA PRO A 480 -10.84 -23.98 18.76
C PRO A 480 -11.30 -25.32 19.33
N GLU A 481 -12.55 -25.41 19.77
CA GLU A 481 -13.17 -26.62 20.31
C GLU A 481 -13.32 -27.73 19.25
N LYS A 482 -13.33 -27.39 17.97
CA LYS A 482 -13.37 -28.38 16.86
C LYS A 482 -12.04 -29.09 16.63
N GLY A 483 -10.95 -28.61 17.27
CA GLY A 483 -9.62 -29.19 17.12
C GLY A 483 -9.06 -29.04 15.69
N LEU A 484 -8.30 -30.06 15.24
CA LEU A 484 -7.76 -30.10 13.88
C LEU A 484 -8.87 -30.20 12.83
N GLN A 485 -8.86 -29.27 11.88
CA GLN A 485 -9.78 -29.27 10.73
C GLN A 485 -9.05 -28.88 9.45
N ASP A 486 -9.65 -29.20 8.31
CA ASP A 486 -9.20 -28.74 6.99
C ASP A 486 -9.51 -27.25 6.88
N LEU A 487 -8.49 -26.42 7.01
CA LEU A 487 -8.67 -24.96 7.08
C LEU A 487 -9.18 -24.36 5.77
N LYS A 488 -8.82 -24.92 4.62
CA LYS A 488 -9.39 -24.45 3.33
C LYS A 488 -10.90 -24.69 3.26
N LYS A 489 -11.40 -25.83 3.77
CA LYS A 489 -12.84 -26.10 3.85
C LYS A 489 -13.54 -25.27 4.91
N ALA A 490 -12.83 -24.91 5.96
CA ALA A 490 -13.32 -24.02 7.01
C ALA A 490 -13.31 -22.53 6.58
N GLY A 491 -12.87 -22.20 5.36
CA GLY A 491 -12.78 -20.84 4.84
C GLY A 491 -11.56 -20.06 5.35
N VAL A 492 -10.61 -20.70 6.04
CA VAL A 492 -9.37 -20.05 6.53
C VAL A 492 -8.30 -20.16 5.44
N ILE A 493 -8.20 -19.13 4.62
CA ILE A 493 -7.37 -19.10 3.41
C ILE A 493 -6.65 -17.74 3.31
N ASP A 494 -5.40 -17.75 2.83
CA ASP A 494 -4.60 -16.55 2.61
C ASP A 494 -4.28 -16.39 1.13
N PRO A 495 -4.15 -15.16 0.59
CA PRO A 495 -3.64 -14.94 -0.76
C PRO A 495 -2.19 -15.44 -0.87
N ALA A 496 -1.90 -16.21 -1.91
CA ALA A 496 -0.56 -16.76 -2.12
C ALA A 496 0.49 -15.65 -2.30
N ARG A 497 0.13 -14.56 -2.98
CA ARG A 497 0.98 -13.37 -3.15
C ARG A 497 1.37 -12.76 -1.80
N VAL A 498 0.41 -12.55 -0.90
CA VAL A 498 0.65 -11.99 0.43
C VAL A 498 1.66 -12.84 1.21
N THR A 499 1.40 -14.14 1.29
CA THR A 499 2.27 -15.10 1.98
C THR A 499 3.67 -15.14 1.36
N ARG A 500 3.78 -15.15 0.03
CA ARG A 500 5.03 -15.18 -0.73
C ARG A 500 5.85 -13.91 -0.52
N GLU A 501 5.23 -12.75 -0.69
CA GLU A 501 5.90 -11.46 -0.51
C GLU A 501 6.32 -11.23 0.95
N ALA A 502 5.52 -11.68 1.93
CA ALA A 502 5.90 -11.62 3.35
C ALA A 502 7.21 -12.38 3.61
N VAL A 503 7.33 -13.61 3.11
CA VAL A 503 8.56 -14.41 3.24
C VAL A 503 9.73 -13.75 2.49
N GLN A 504 9.53 -13.35 1.24
CA GLN A 504 10.57 -12.76 0.40
C GLN A 504 11.14 -11.47 0.98
N ASN A 505 10.27 -10.55 1.45
CA ASN A 505 10.70 -9.28 2.02
C ASN A 505 11.34 -9.47 3.41
N ALA A 506 10.81 -10.36 4.24
CA ALA A 506 11.41 -10.68 5.53
C ALA A 506 12.85 -11.21 5.38
N ILE A 507 13.05 -12.15 4.47
CA ILE A 507 14.37 -12.73 4.18
C ILE A 507 15.31 -11.68 3.62
N SER A 508 14.88 -10.86 2.65
CA SER A 508 15.72 -9.84 2.03
C SER A 508 16.26 -8.83 3.06
N ILE A 509 15.39 -8.35 3.95
CA ILE A 509 15.77 -7.37 4.97
C ILE A 509 16.62 -8.00 6.06
N ALA A 510 16.21 -9.15 6.58
CA ALA A 510 16.96 -9.84 7.62
C ALA A 510 18.35 -10.27 7.13
N ALA A 511 18.45 -10.89 5.95
CA ALA A 511 19.72 -11.31 5.35
C ALA A 511 20.70 -10.15 5.12
N THR A 512 20.17 -8.97 4.80
CA THR A 512 21.00 -7.77 4.67
C THR A 512 21.45 -7.25 6.04
N ALA A 513 20.55 -7.18 7.01
CA ALA A 513 20.82 -6.61 8.33
C ALA A 513 21.83 -7.45 9.15
N ILE A 514 21.78 -8.78 9.06
CA ILE A 514 22.71 -9.65 9.82
C ILE A 514 24.16 -9.52 9.39
N THR A 515 24.43 -9.02 8.17
CA THR A 515 25.81 -8.82 7.67
C THR A 515 26.42 -7.49 8.09
N MET A 516 25.71 -6.71 8.91
CA MET A 516 26.16 -5.41 9.37
C MET A 516 27.41 -5.54 10.26
N GLY A 517 28.50 -4.89 9.83
CA GLY A 517 29.76 -4.81 10.60
C GLY A 517 29.86 -3.55 11.45
N ALA A 518 29.16 -2.48 11.06
CA ALA A 518 29.12 -1.21 11.79
C ALA A 518 27.78 -0.49 11.58
N LEU A 519 27.38 0.29 12.56
CA LEU A 519 26.22 1.16 12.54
C LEU A 519 26.66 2.60 12.77
N ILE A 520 26.39 3.50 11.83
CA ILE A 520 26.73 4.93 11.92
C ILE A 520 25.43 5.71 12.14
N VAL A 521 25.35 6.43 13.24
CA VAL A 521 24.17 7.21 13.64
C VAL A 521 24.53 8.65 13.95
N GLU A 522 23.59 9.55 13.75
CA GLU A 522 23.74 10.97 14.12
C GLU A 522 23.49 11.12 15.62
N ILE A 523 24.33 11.94 16.27
CA ILE A 523 24.14 12.30 17.67
C ILE A 523 23.16 13.47 17.69
N PRO A 524 22.03 13.37 18.43
CA PRO A 524 21.09 14.47 18.56
C PRO A 524 21.75 15.66 19.23
N GLU A 525 21.49 16.86 18.72
CA GLU A 525 21.94 18.09 19.36
C GLU A 525 21.16 18.25 20.67
N LYS A 526 21.87 18.60 21.75
CA LYS A 526 21.19 18.95 23.00
C LYS A 526 20.43 20.25 22.75
N GLU A 527 19.11 20.23 22.92
CA GLU A 527 18.35 21.48 23.00
C GLU A 527 18.90 22.29 24.20
N ASP A 528 19.54 23.41 23.90
CA ASP A 528 19.97 24.37 24.92
C ASP A 528 18.72 24.96 25.59
N GLN A 529 18.36 24.42 26.73
CA GLN A 529 17.27 24.93 27.59
C GLN A 529 17.61 26.32 28.22
N SER A 530 18.65 26.98 27.74
CA SER A 530 19.14 28.24 28.33
C SER A 530 18.54 29.52 27.74
N ALA A 531 17.56 29.46 26.84
CA ALA A 531 16.98 30.66 26.23
C ALA A 531 15.66 31.20 26.83
N SER A 532 15.11 30.59 27.87
CA SER A 532 13.84 31.06 28.47
C SER A 532 13.95 31.74 29.83
N GLY A 533 15.16 32.17 30.22
CA GLY A 533 15.41 32.71 31.56
C GLY A 533 16.02 34.12 31.64
N ALA A 534 16.07 34.93 30.57
CA ALA A 534 16.60 36.27 30.67
C ALA A 534 15.74 37.31 29.97
N GLY A 535 14.96 38.06 30.72
CA GLY A 535 14.42 39.30 30.20
C GLY A 535 13.04 39.74 30.63
N MET A 536 12.74 39.76 31.93
CA MET A 536 11.76 40.71 32.47
C MET A 536 12.22 41.21 33.83
N GLY A 537 13.20 42.10 33.78
CA GLY A 537 13.66 42.91 34.88
C GLY A 537 13.57 44.39 34.51
N GLY A 538 12.52 45.05 35.00
CA GLY A 538 12.48 46.45 35.39
C GLY A 538 12.67 47.53 34.33
N MET A 539 11.63 48.30 34.09
CA MET A 539 11.77 49.75 34.15
C MET A 539 10.39 50.39 34.45
N TYR A 540 10.42 51.27 35.42
CA TYR A 540 9.39 52.20 35.89
C TYR A 540 8.68 52.98 34.81
#